data_e1a6f1dcd918fbd0d7ffd2b63778ec99
#
_entry.id   e1a6f1dcd918fbd0d7ffd2b63778ec99
#
_cell.length_a   1.000
_cell.length_b   1.000
_cell.length_c   1.000
_cell.angle_alpha   90.00
_cell.angle_beta   90.00
_cell.angle_gamma   90.00
#
_symmetry.space_group_name_H-M   'P 1'
#
loop_
_entity.id
_entity.type
_entity.pdbx_description
1 polymer ?
#
loop_
_entity_poly.entity_id
_entity_poly.type
_entity_poly.pdbx_seq_one_letter_code
_entity_poly.pdbx_strand_id
1 'polypeptide(L)'
;KYKFDYIFHLAALEYQGLNGNVLMDLEINVKSNLILLDSIKLLSIKPKIIYFSSVNVFGSTISKNVTEESNPKPESYWSNHKLLSQYYFEFYNKIYNIESIILMLPNIYGFSSNLEVTMRMSVNKMISSAALDNEIKLYNNCDIKRNFLYIDDLVNAIFMSLKIKKWNAAKYLIGDDIHYSFSDIF
;
A
#
# COMPACT_ATOMS: atom_id res chain seq x y z
N LYS A 1 28.37 -11.38 -6.57
CA LYS A 1 26.97 -11.73 -6.25
C LYS A 1 26.58 -10.92 -5.02
N TYR A 2 25.64 -10.00 -5.14
CA TYR A 2 25.20 -9.14 -4.03
C TYR A 2 24.40 -9.95 -3.02
N LYS A 3 24.56 -9.65 -1.73
CA LYS A 3 23.71 -10.13 -0.65
C LYS A 3 22.90 -8.95 -0.17
N PHE A 4 21.59 -9.14 0.01
CA PHE A 4 20.68 -8.14 0.55
C PHE A 4 20.17 -8.61 1.90
N ASP A 5 20.12 -7.73 2.88
CA ASP A 5 19.53 -7.99 4.19
C ASP A 5 18.03 -7.72 4.18
N TYR A 6 17.61 -6.71 3.41
CA TYR A 6 16.22 -6.27 3.31
C TYR A 6 15.78 -6.04 1.86
N ILE A 7 14.52 -6.32 1.60
CA ILE A 7 13.82 -5.96 0.36
C ILE A 7 12.62 -5.10 0.73
N PHE A 8 12.60 -3.86 0.25
CA PHE A 8 11.45 -2.97 0.27
C PHE A 8 10.70 -3.17 -1.04
N HIS A 9 9.62 -3.96 -1.00
CA HIS A 9 8.90 -4.34 -2.21
C HIS A 9 7.79 -3.36 -2.54
N LEU A 10 8.16 -2.26 -3.23
CA LEU A 10 7.26 -1.19 -3.65
C LEU A 10 6.70 -1.38 -5.06
N ALA A 11 7.27 -2.31 -5.85
CA ALA A 11 6.85 -2.53 -7.23
C ALA A 11 5.38 -2.98 -7.27
N ALA A 12 4.55 -2.18 -7.91
CA ALA A 12 3.14 -2.48 -8.09
C ALA A 12 2.56 -1.68 -9.26
N LEU A 13 1.51 -2.21 -9.89
CA LEU A 13 0.64 -1.45 -10.75
C LEU A 13 -0.40 -0.72 -9.88
N GLU A 14 -0.58 0.58 -10.12
CA GLU A 14 -1.61 1.37 -9.46
C GLU A 14 -3.02 0.96 -9.91
N TYR A 15 -4.01 1.26 -9.08
CA TYR A 15 -5.41 1.08 -9.43
C TYR A 15 -5.79 1.94 -10.65
N GLN A 16 -6.24 1.29 -11.71
CA GLN A 16 -6.59 1.92 -12.99
C GLN A 16 -8.11 2.13 -13.19
N GLY A 17 -8.87 2.10 -12.09
CA GLY A 17 -10.34 2.16 -12.17
C GLY A 17 -10.96 0.80 -12.53
N LEU A 18 -12.29 0.76 -12.63
CA LEU A 18 -13.04 -0.47 -12.93
C LEU A 18 -12.78 -1.02 -14.33
N ASN A 19 -12.37 -0.16 -15.27
CA ASN A 19 -12.09 -0.51 -16.66
C ASN A 19 -10.60 -0.83 -16.92
N GLY A 20 -9.78 -0.93 -15.87
CA GLY A 20 -8.38 -1.28 -16.00
C GLY A 20 -8.14 -2.72 -16.47
N ASN A 21 -6.93 -3.00 -16.90
CA ASN A 21 -6.56 -4.34 -17.37
C ASN A 21 -6.32 -5.29 -16.18
N VAL A 22 -7.33 -6.11 -15.88
CA VAL A 22 -7.31 -7.07 -14.76
C VAL A 22 -6.17 -8.08 -14.87
N LEU A 23 -5.90 -8.60 -16.08
CA LEU A 23 -4.84 -9.58 -16.28
C LEU A 23 -3.45 -8.97 -16.09
N MET A 24 -3.25 -7.75 -16.57
CA MET A 24 -1.99 -7.02 -16.35
C MET A 24 -1.79 -6.72 -14.86
N ASP A 25 -2.85 -6.34 -14.15
CA ASP A 25 -2.80 -6.14 -12.71
C ASP A 25 -2.44 -7.44 -11.97
N LEU A 26 -3.05 -8.57 -12.34
CA LEU A 26 -2.71 -9.89 -11.79
C LEU A 26 -1.23 -10.25 -12.03
N GLU A 27 -0.73 -10.01 -13.24
CA GLU A 27 0.67 -10.29 -13.56
C GLU A 27 1.64 -9.45 -12.73
N ILE A 28 1.35 -8.15 -12.60
CA ILE A 28 2.27 -7.23 -11.90
C ILE A 28 2.07 -7.31 -10.39
N ASN A 29 0.83 -7.35 -9.89
CA ASN A 29 0.58 -7.26 -8.45
C ASN A 29 0.55 -8.62 -7.73
N VAL A 30 0.46 -9.74 -8.45
CA VAL A 30 0.42 -11.09 -7.84
C VAL A 30 1.55 -11.97 -8.36
N LYS A 31 1.60 -12.20 -9.68
CA LYS A 31 2.57 -13.11 -10.28
C LYS A 31 4.02 -12.68 -10.01
N SER A 32 4.31 -11.37 -10.07
CA SER A 32 5.64 -10.86 -9.76
C SER A 32 6.02 -11.14 -8.29
N ASN A 33 5.08 -11.03 -7.36
CA ASN A 33 5.30 -11.36 -5.95
C ASN A 33 5.63 -12.84 -5.77
N LEU A 34 4.93 -13.72 -6.48
CA LEU A 34 5.23 -15.16 -6.47
C LEU A 34 6.62 -15.45 -7.03
N ILE A 35 7.00 -14.82 -8.13
CA ILE A 35 8.33 -14.98 -8.73
C ILE A 35 9.41 -14.52 -7.75
N LEU A 36 9.19 -13.39 -7.06
CA LEU A 36 10.11 -12.89 -6.03
C LEU A 36 10.25 -13.90 -4.89
N LEU A 37 9.13 -14.35 -4.32
CA LEU A 37 9.09 -15.28 -3.20
C LEU A 37 9.71 -16.64 -3.56
N ASP A 38 9.43 -17.18 -4.75
CA ASP A 38 10.04 -18.41 -5.24
C ASP A 38 11.55 -18.26 -5.47
N SER A 39 11.99 -17.10 -5.93
CA SER A 39 13.43 -16.84 -6.08
C SER A 39 14.13 -16.77 -4.72
N ILE A 40 13.51 -16.13 -3.73
CA ILE A 40 14.06 -16.02 -2.37
C ILE A 40 14.08 -17.38 -1.67
N LYS A 41 13.07 -18.21 -1.90
CA LYS A 41 13.00 -19.59 -1.34
C LYS A 41 14.25 -20.40 -1.64
N LEU A 42 14.88 -20.17 -2.78
CA LEU A 42 16.08 -20.89 -3.24
C LEU A 42 17.38 -20.36 -2.63
N LEU A 43 17.36 -19.25 -1.89
CA LEU A 43 18.53 -18.66 -1.30
C LEU A 43 18.91 -19.35 0.03
N SER A 44 20.20 -19.56 0.26
CA SER A 44 20.71 -20.07 1.54
C SER A 44 20.54 -19.04 2.67
N ILE A 45 20.72 -17.76 2.37
CA ILE A 45 20.48 -16.63 3.28
C ILE A 45 19.35 -15.79 2.64
N LYS A 46 18.22 -15.73 3.32
CA LYS A 46 17.03 -15.05 2.83
C LYS A 46 16.97 -13.63 3.39
N PRO A 47 16.76 -12.60 2.55
CA PRO A 47 16.49 -11.25 3.02
C PRO A 47 15.12 -11.17 3.70
N LYS A 48 14.98 -10.20 4.61
CA LYS A 48 13.68 -9.82 5.18
C LYS A 48 12.93 -8.93 4.20
N ILE A 49 11.61 -9.09 4.12
CA ILE A 49 10.80 -8.39 3.12
C ILE A 49 9.79 -7.48 3.81
N ILE A 50 9.73 -6.22 3.39
CA ILE A 50 8.62 -5.31 3.68
C ILE A 50 7.74 -5.26 2.43
N TYR A 51 6.53 -5.80 2.53
CA TYR A 51 5.53 -5.74 1.47
C TYR A 51 4.56 -4.59 1.74
N PHE A 52 4.36 -3.75 0.71
CA PHE A 52 3.44 -2.61 0.78
C PHE A 52 2.08 -2.99 0.17
N SER A 53 1.13 -3.20 1.06
CA SER A 53 -0.26 -3.47 0.74
C SER A 53 -1.12 -2.21 0.88
N SER A 54 -2.42 -2.35 0.98
CA SER A 54 -3.34 -1.22 1.08
C SER A 54 -4.49 -1.51 2.04
N VAL A 55 -4.99 -0.47 2.70
CA VAL A 55 -6.24 -0.51 3.48
C VAL A 55 -7.46 -0.81 2.62
N ASN A 56 -7.38 -0.63 1.30
CA ASN A 56 -8.48 -0.93 0.37
C ASN A 56 -8.86 -2.42 0.33
N VAL A 57 -8.08 -3.30 0.94
CA VAL A 57 -8.46 -4.70 1.17
C VAL A 57 -9.70 -4.83 2.06
N PHE A 58 -10.05 -3.81 2.83
CA PHE A 58 -11.25 -3.78 3.67
C PHE A 58 -12.48 -3.18 2.97
N GLY A 59 -12.34 -2.68 1.73
CA GLY A 59 -13.43 -2.11 0.93
C GLY A 59 -14.09 -0.91 1.61
N SER A 60 -15.39 -0.74 1.45
CA SER A 60 -16.18 0.36 2.02
C SER A 60 -16.22 0.39 3.55
N THR A 61 -15.77 -0.67 4.22
CA THR A 61 -15.69 -0.71 5.68
C THR A 61 -14.58 0.17 6.25
N ILE A 62 -13.68 0.71 5.40
CA ILE A 62 -12.61 1.64 5.80
C ILE A 62 -13.15 2.88 6.54
N SER A 63 -14.38 3.31 6.25
CA SER A 63 -15.01 4.43 6.95
C SER A 63 -15.35 4.13 8.42
N LYS A 64 -15.24 2.87 8.83
CA LYS A 64 -15.35 2.41 10.22
C LYS A 64 -13.94 2.16 10.74
N ASN A 65 -13.77 2.19 12.06
CA ASN A 65 -12.49 1.84 12.67
C ASN A 65 -12.16 0.38 12.36
N VAL A 66 -11.28 0.16 11.37
CA VAL A 66 -10.75 -1.16 11.04
C VAL A 66 -9.47 -1.41 11.82
N THR A 67 -9.22 -2.65 12.12
CA THR A 67 -7.99 -3.14 12.75
C THR A 67 -7.36 -4.20 11.86
N GLU A 68 -6.16 -4.63 12.18
CA GLU A 68 -5.47 -5.72 11.48
C GLU A 68 -6.26 -7.04 11.51
N GLU A 69 -7.13 -7.22 12.53
CA GLU A 69 -8.01 -8.40 12.70
C GLU A 69 -9.34 -8.28 11.95
N SER A 70 -9.63 -7.13 11.35
CA SER A 70 -10.87 -6.93 10.60
C SER A 70 -10.93 -7.83 9.38
N ASN A 71 -12.12 -8.36 9.08
CA ASN A 71 -12.32 -9.22 7.92
C ASN A 71 -12.17 -8.43 6.61
N PRO A 72 -11.29 -8.83 5.70
CA PRO A 72 -11.14 -8.20 4.40
C PRO A 72 -12.44 -8.31 3.57
N LYS A 73 -12.76 -7.24 2.85
CA LYS A 73 -13.88 -7.15 1.91
C LYS A 73 -13.49 -6.34 0.67
N PRO A 74 -12.52 -6.80 -0.12
CA PRO A 74 -12.05 -6.05 -1.28
C PRO A 74 -13.18 -5.86 -2.31
N GLU A 75 -13.32 -4.64 -2.84
CA GLU A 75 -14.39 -4.24 -3.76
C GLU A 75 -13.88 -3.95 -5.19
N SER A 76 -12.59 -4.17 -5.43
CA SER A 76 -11.99 -4.04 -6.76
C SER A 76 -11.04 -5.20 -7.03
N TYR A 77 -10.76 -5.47 -8.31
CA TYR A 77 -9.76 -6.48 -8.69
C TYR A 77 -8.38 -6.13 -8.08
N TRP A 78 -8.00 -4.86 -8.09
CA TRP A 78 -6.74 -4.39 -7.52
C TRP A 78 -6.63 -4.68 -6.01
N SER A 79 -7.68 -4.37 -5.24
CA SER A 79 -7.70 -4.69 -3.80
C SER A 79 -7.75 -6.19 -3.52
N ASN A 80 -8.41 -6.98 -4.39
CA ASN A 80 -8.36 -8.44 -4.34
C ASN A 80 -6.93 -8.96 -4.58
N HIS A 81 -6.22 -8.43 -5.57
CA HIS A 81 -4.84 -8.83 -5.86
C HIS A 81 -3.87 -8.43 -4.75
N LYS A 82 -4.08 -7.26 -4.12
CA LYS A 82 -3.32 -6.87 -2.92
C LYS A 82 -3.56 -7.84 -1.77
N LEU A 83 -4.80 -8.24 -1.52
CA LEU A 83 -5.16 -9.23 -0.49
C LEU A 83 -4.59 -10.61 -0.81
N LEU A 84 -4.72 -11.07 -2.05
CA LEU A 84 -4.16 -12.35 -2.49
C LEU A 84 -2.64 -12.40 -2.27
N SER A 85 -1.96 -11.30 -2.55
CA SER A 85 -0.52 -11.18 -2.28
C SER A 85 -0.21 -11.26 -0.78
N GLN A 86 -1.01 -10.66 0.11
CA GLN A 86 -0.83 -10.83 1.56
C GLN A 86 -0.85 -12.31 1.93
N TYR A 87 -1.83 -13.08 1.44
CA TYR A 87 -1.93 -14.52 1.69
C TYR A 87 -0.71 -15.30 1.20
N TYR A 88 -0.11 -14.90 0.06
CA TYR A 88 1.13 -15.52 -0.40
C TYR A 88 2.32 -15.20 0.52
N PHE A 89 2.45 -13.97 1.00
CA PHE A 89 3.49 -13.63 1.98
C PHE A 89 3.32 -14.42 3.28
N GLU A 90 2.10 -14.57 3.79
CA GLU A 90 1.79 -15.40 4.97
C GLU A 90 2.14 -16.88 4.71
N PHE A 91 1.74 -17.42 3.56
CA PHE A 91 2.02 -18.80 3.18
C PHE A 91 3.52 -19.08 3.09
N TYR A 92 4.26 -18.22 2.38
CA TYR A 92 5.71 -18.39 2.21
C TYR A 92 6.48 -18.18 3.52
N ASN A 93 6.02 -17.32 4.39
CA ASN A 93 6.57 -17.22 5.74
C ASN A 93 6.39 -18.53 6.50
N LYS A 94 5.15 -19.06 6.53
CA LYS A 94 4.79 -20.27 7.29
C LYS A 94 5.52 -21.53 6.77
N ILE A 95 5.61 -21.70 5.46
CA ILE A 95 6.09 -22.95 4.85
C ILE A 95 7.59 -22.89 4.54
N TYR A 96 8.10 -21.73 4.13
CA TYR A 96 9.48 -21.61 3.66
C TYR A 96 10.35 -20.71 4.55
N ASN A 97 9.83 -20.25 5.69
CA ASN A 97 10.53 -19.36 6.62
C ASN A 97 11.08 -18.10 5.92
N ILE A 98 10.30 -17.51 5.00
CA ILE A 98 10.64 -16.22 4.41
C ILE A 98 10.12 -15.13 5.33
N GLU A 99 11.02 -14.47 6.04
CA GLU A 99 10.68 -13.42 6.98
C GLU A 99 10.12 -12.19 6.26
N SER A 100 8.90 -11.79 6.60
CA SER A 100 8.25 -10.61 6.03
C SER A 100 7.36 -9.88 7.02
N ILE A 101 7.06 -8.62 6.73
CA ILE A 101 5.97 -7.84 7.32
C ILE A 101 5.17 -7.20 6.19
N ILE A 102 3.91 -6.89 6.50
CA ILE A 102 2.94 -6.35 5.55
C ILE A 102 2.45 -5.00 6.09
N LEU A 103 2.78 -3.91 5.41
CA LEU A 103 2.30 -2.58 5.74
C LEU A 103 1.07 -2.27 4.89
N MET A 104 -0.09 -2.10 5.54
CA MET A 104 -1.34 -1.72 4.87
C MET A 104 -1.48 -0.20 4.90
N LEU A 105 -1.32 0.44 3.74
CA LEU A 105 -1.20 1.87 3.60
C LEU A 105 -2.52 2.52 3.17
N PRO A 106 -2.86 3.70 3.73
CA PRO A 106 -3.95 4.54 3.26
C PRO A 106 -3.53 5.38 2.04
N ASN A 107 -4.21 6.51 1.82
CA ASN A 107 -3.83 7.45 0.78
C ASN A 107 -2.58 8.23 1.20
N ILE A 108 -1.48 8.01 0.51
CA ILE A 108 -0.22 8.70 0.78
C ILE A 108 -0.23 10.04 0.05
N TYR A 109 0.30 11.08 0.68
CA TYR A 109 0.52 12.38 0.08
C TYR A 109 1.86 12.97 0.53
N GLY A 110 2.35 13.98 -0.17
CA GLY A 110 3.58 14.67 0.17
C GLY A 110 4.40 15.03 -1.05
N PHE A 111 5.56 15.60 -0.80
CA PHE A 111 6.46 16.07 -1.85
C PHE A 111 6.96 14.90 -2.72
N SER A 112 7.00 15.16 -4.02
CA SER A 112 7.67 14.30 -5.00
C SER A 112 8.47 15.17 -5.95
N SER A 113 9.69 14.78 -6.25
CA SER A 113 10.52 15.43 -7.27
C SER A 113 9.99 15.20 -8.70
N ASN A 114 9.09 14.23 -8.88
CA ASN A 114 8.45 13.96 -10.16
C ASN A 114 7.05 14.56 -10.20
N LEU A 115 6.88 15.63 -10.99
CA LEU A 115 5.61 16.34 -11.12
C LEU A 115 4.49 15.42 -11.65
N GLU A 116 4.78 14.51 -12.55
CA GLU A 116 3.79 13.57 -13.10
C GLU A 116 3.23 12.67 -11.99
N VAL A 117 4.08 12.16 -11.11
CA VAL A 117 3.66 11.37 -9.94
C VAL A 117 2.85 12.22 -8.97
N THR A 118 3.29 13.45 -8.70
CA THR A 118 2.56 14.41 -7.86
C THR A 118 1.14 14.62 -8.35
N MET A 119 0.95 14.78 -9.65
CA MET A 119 -0.36 15.05 -10.27
C MET A 119 -1.28 13.82 -10.36
N ARG A 120 -0.80 12.62 -10.09
CA ARG A 120 -1.65 11.41 -10.01
C ARG A 120 -2.38 11.29 -8.68
N MET A 121 -1.81 11.81 -7.60
CA MET A 121 -2.37 11.73 -6.25
C MET A 121 -3.33 12.88 -6.00
N SER A 122 -4.57 12.56 -5.61
CA SER A 122 -5.66 13.57 -5.49
C SER A 122 -5.29 14.72 -4.56
N VAL A 123 -4.78 14.46 -3.36
CA VAL A 123 -4.38 15.52 -2.41
C VAL A 123 -3.22 16.35 -2.97
N ASN A 124 -2.19 15.73 -3.51
CA ASN A 124 -1.05 16.44 -4.11
C ASN A 124 -1.49 17.32 -5.28
N LYS A 125 -2.40 16.81 -6.13
CA LYS A 125 -2.97 17.59 -7.24
C LYS A 125 -3.74 18.81 -6.74
N MET A 126 -4.53 18.66 -5.68
CA MET A 126 -5.29 19.75 -5.07
C MET A 126 -4.36 20.80 -4.47
N ILE A 127 -3.34 20.39 -3.70
CA ILE A 127 -2.32 21.28 -3.15
C ILE A 127 -1.61 22.05 -4.27
N SER A 128 -1.21 21.36 -5.34
CA SER A 128 -0.56 21.99 -6.49
C SER A 128 -1.48 22.99 -7.20
N SER A 129 -2.77 22.65 -7.35
CA SER A 129 -3.75 23.58 -7.94
C SER A 129 -3.95 24.82 -7.08
N ALA A 130 -4.06 24.66 -5.76
CA ALA A 130 -4.18 25.77 -4.83
C ALA A 130 -2.93 26.69 -4.86
N ALA A 131 -1.73 26.10 -4.89
CA ALA A 131 -0.48 26.85 -4.94
C ALA A 131 -0.28 27.64 -6.24
N LEU A 132 -0.97 27.27 -7.32
CA LEU A 132 -0.91 27.92 -8.62
C LEU A 132 -2.13 28.81 -8.89
N ASP A 133 -2.93 29.12 -7.88
CA ASP A 133 -4.19 29.87 -7.99
C ASP A 133 -5.18 29.28 -9.03
N ASN A 134 -5.13 27.98 -9.26
CA ASN A 134 -6.03 27.29 -10.15
C ASN A 134 -7.29 26.81 -9.40
N GLU A 135 -8.38 26.61 -10.15
CA GLU A 135 -9.60 26.00 -9.60
C GLU A 135 -9.34 24.59 -9.08
N ILE A 136 -9.79 24.31 -7.87
CA ILE A 136 -9.84 22.96 -7.31
C ILE A 136 -11.20 22.36 -7.67
N LYS A 137 -11.19 21.36 -8.56
CA LYS A 137 -12.42 20.64 -8.93
C LYS A 137 -12.64 19.47 -7.98
N LEU A 138 -13.63 19.59 -7.11
CA LEU A 138 -14.12 18.48 -6.29
C LEU A 138 -15.13 17.68 -7.12
N TYR A 139 -14.85 16.39 -7.28
CA TYR A 139 -15.78 15.46 -7.96
C TYR A 139 -16.75 14.85 -6.95
N ASN A 140 -17.80 14.20 -7.46
CA ASN A 140 -18.81 13.53 -6.64
C ASN A 140 -18.17 12.65 -5.55
N ASN A 141 -18.79 12.63 -4.37
CA ASN A 141 -18.34 11.94 -3.17
C ASN A 141 -17.15 12.61 -2.43
N CYS A 142 -17.02 13.93 -2.51
CA CYS A 142 -16.04 14.69 -1.72
C CYS A 142 -16.22 14.54 -0.20
N ASP A 143 -17.41 14.14 0.28
CA ASP A 143 -17.73 13.93 1.70
C ASP A 143 -17.32 12.53 2.23
N ILE A 144 -16.88 11.63 1.36
CA ILE A 144 -16.39 10.34 1.81
C ILE A 144 -15.09 10.53 2.59
N LYS A 145 -15.13 10.13 3.85
CA LYS A 145 -13.96 10.21 4.74
C LYS A 145 -12.90 9.17 4.36
N ARG A 146 -11.67 9.60 4.37
CA ARG A 146 -10.49 8.80 4.05
C ARG A 146 -9.38 9.08 5.05
N ASN A 147 -8.50 8.10 5.23
CA ASN A 147 -7.27 8.30 5.95
C ASN A 147 -6.18 8.76 4.97
N PHE A 148 -5.37 9.72 5.41
CA PHE A 148 -4.26 10.27 4.64
C PHE A 148 -2.98 10.14 5.46
N LEU A 149 -1.89 9.71 4.82
CA LEU A 149 -0.59 9.54 5.43
C LEU A 149 0.45 10.41 4.72
N TYR A 150 1.11 11.27 5.49
CA TYR A 150 2.21 12.05 4.93
C TYR A 150 3.43 11.17 4.66
N ILE A 151 4.15 11.45 3.57
CA ILE A 151 5.24 10.58 3.10
C ILE A 151 6.34 10.39 4.15
N ASP A 152 6.69 11.43 4.92
CA ASP A 152 7.73 11.32 5.94
C ASP A 152 7.29 10.43 7.11
N ASP A 153 6.00 10.40 7.44
CA ASP A 153 5.46 9.50 8.45
C ASP A 153 5.53 8.04 7.98
N LEU A 154 5.27 7.79 6.69
CA LEU A 154 5.50 6.47 6.09
C LEU A 154 6.97 6.06 6.17
N VAL A 155 7.89 6.97 5.84
CA VAL A 155 9.33 6.71 5.94
C VAL A 155 9.72 6.40 7.38
N ASN A 156 9.21 7.14 8.35
CA ASN A 156 9.43 6.87 9.77
C ASN A 156 8.88 5.50 10.19
N ALA A 157 7.66 5.14 9.74
CA ALA A 157 7.07 3.83 10.00
C ALA A 157 7.93 2.68 9.42
N ILE A 158 8.50 2.86 8.23
CA ILE A 158 9.45 1.92 7.63
C ILE A 158 10.68 1.76 8.52
N PHE A 159 11.30 2.85 8.98
CA PHE A 159 12.46 2.77 9.89
C PHE A 159 12.11 2.11 11.23
N MET A 160 10.92 2.36 11.76
CA MET A 160 10.44 1.69 12.98
C MET A 160 10.25 0.19 12.74
N SER A 161 9.74 -0.18 11.57
CA SER A 161 9.50 -1.59 11.22
C SER A 161 10.78 -2.41 11.18
N LEU A 162 11.93 -1.81 10.86
CA LEU A 162 13.23 -2.49 10.89
C LEU A 162 13.65 -2.94 12.30
N LYS A 163 13.05 -2.33 13.35
CA LYS A 163 13.31 -2.69 14.77
C LYS A 163 12.42 -3.85 15.26
N ILE A 164 11.46 -4.29 14.45
CA ILE A 164 10.56 -5.40 14.81
C ILE A 164 11.38 -6.69 14.93
N LYS A 165 11.16 -7.43 16.02
CA LYS A 165 11.90 -8.68 16.29
C LYS A 165 11.36 -9.87 15.52
N LYS A 166 10.02 -9.94 15.33
CA LYS A 166 9.34 -11.04 14.65
C LYS A 166 8.85 -10.61 13.27
N TRP A 167 9.40 -11.24 12.25
CA TRP A 167 9.03 -11.03 10.84
C TRP A 167 8.24 -12.24 10.35
N ASN A 168 7.02 -12.38 10.88
CA ASN A 168 6.14 -13.54 10.68
C ASN A 168 4.95 -13.23 9.76
N ALA A 169 5.15 -12.39 8.76
CA ALA A 169 4.12 -11.87 7.86
C ALA A 169 3.00 -11.10 8.60
N ALA A 170 3.31 -10.55 9.79
CA ALA A 170 2.37 -9.73 10.52
C ALA A 170 1.96 -8.51 9.70
N LYS A 171 0.68 -8.19 9.78
CA LYS A 171 0.06 -7.02 9.14
C LYS A 171 0.08 -5.84 10.10
N TYR A 172 0.33 -4.66 9.57
CA TYR A 172 0.29 -3.41 10.31
C TYR A 172 -0.49 -2.38 9.51
N LEU A 173 -1.52 -1.81 10.11
CA LEU A 173 -2.20 -0.63 9.59
C LEU A 173 -1.32 0.59 9.88
N ILE A 174 -0.99 1.33 8.84
CA ILE A 174 -0.22 2.57 8.95
C ILE A 174 -1.15 3.72 8.61
N GLY A 175 -1.36 4.63 9.56
CA GLY A 175 -2.28 5.76 9.37
C GLY A 175 -2.56 6.47 10.67
N ASP A 176 -3.50 7.40 10.62
CA ASP A 176 -4.01 8.16 11.76
C ASP A 176 -5.41 7.64 12.14
N ASP A 177 -5.82 7.88 13.37
CA ASP A 177 -7.18 7.60 13.84
C ASP A 177 -8.21 8.58 13.24
N ILE A 178 -7.75 9.69 12.65
CA ILE A 178 -8.59 10.72 12.07
C ILE A 178 -8.81 10.47 10.58
N HIS A 179 -10.06 10.55 10.16
CA HIS A 179 -10.46 10.45 8.76
C HIS A 179 -11.01 11.78 8.28
N TYR A 180 -10.54 12.24 7.13
CA TYR A 180 -10.94 13.49 6.50
C TYR A 180 -11.66 13.23 5.18
N SER A 181 -12.70 13.99 4.92
CA SER A 181 -13.26 14.16 3.58
C SER A 181 -12.47 15.22 2.80
N PHE A 182 -12.64 15.27 1.49
CA PHE A 182 -12.05 16.38 0.74
C PHE A 182 -12.72 17.72 1.09
N SER A 183 -14.00 17.69 1.50
CA SER A 183 -14.71 18.88 2.00
C SER A 183 -14.17 19.39 3.36
N ASP A 184 -13.52 18.52 4.16
CA ASP A 184 -12.88 18.92 5.42
C ASP A 184 -11.50 19.57 5.18
N ILE A 185 -10.86 19.29 4.03
CA ILE A 185 -9.50 19.73 3.72
C ILE A 185 -9.50 21.05 2.92
N PHE A 186 -10.50 21.26 2.09
CA PHE A 186 -10.65 22.40 1.16
C PHE A 186 -11.99 23.11 1.30
#